data_951fe7a902a19baed9b63ebdeb9cd01f
#
_entry.id   951fe7a902a19baed9b63ebdeb9cd01f
#
_cell.length_a   1.000
_cell.length_b   1.000
_cell.length_c   1.000
_cell.angle_alpha   90.00
_cell.angle_beta   90.00
_cell.angle_gamma   90.00
#
_symmetry.space_group_name_H-M   'P 1'
#
loop_
_entity.id
_entity.type
_entity.pdbx_description
1 polymer ?
#
loop_
_entity_poly.entity_id
_entity_poly.type
_entity_poly.pdbx_seq_one_letter_code
_entity_poly.pdbx_strand_id
1 'polypeptide(L)'
;MRMLMNNLDPDVAEHPDKLIVYGGRGQAARDWASFDAIVETLRRLKPDQTLLVQSGKPVGVVSTTEDSPRVLIANSNLVPHWGTQEVFDELAKKGLIMYGQMTAGSWIYIGTQGILQGTFETFAECGRVHFGSTGGGGGTLKGRLCVTGGCGGMGGAQPLAITLAGGTCLIADTDLSRLERRVRDRYLDEVIADGKWRSGEVEEWQSVKADASKHSATSSIDAAIDRAVAYAKQGKNLSIGVHANAVELLERMLERNITPDVLTDQTSSHDPLTGYVPVEFTHEQAALERERDAKRYVELSTASMERHVRAMVRLQDRGAIVFDYGNNIRQRALDHGFRDAFRFPGFVPAYIRPQFCLGRGPFRWVALSGDPRDIYVTDYEMLKLFPREESEYSSRMHDWILGCHKHPEALLAGKFDECEPRFAFQGLPARICWLGLGQRDKAGLMFNDLVKSGRVKAPIVIGRDHLDCGSVASPNRETEAMKDGSDAISDWAILNAMVNIASGSSWVSFHHGGGVGIGFSQHAGQVIVADGTDAAAKRLKRVLTNDPMMGVFRHADAGYADAAACAKRLNVDIPMTP
;
A
#
# COMPACT_ATOMS: atom_id res chain seq x y z
N MET A 1 21.79 -1.17 1.99
CA MET A 1 22.25 -1.80 0.74
C MET A 1 21.34 -2.96 0.30
N ARG A 2 21.14 -4.02 1.09
CA ARG A 2 20.29 -5.16 0.68
C ARG A 2 18.85 -4.78 0.39
N MET A 3 18.27 -3.85 1.12
CA MET A 3 16.93 -3.31 0.85
C MET A 3 16.87 -2.49 -0.45
N LEU A 4 17.91 -1.71 -0.76
CA LEU A 4 18.01 -1.01 -2.05
C LEU A 4 18.08 -2.00 -3.22
N MET A 5 18.86 -3.08 -3.08
CA MET A 5 18.92 -4.16 -4.09
C MET A 5 17.56 -4.86 -4.22
N ASN A 6 16.86 -5.11 -3.10
CA ASN A 6 15.53 -5.72 -3.12
C ASN A 6 14.49 -4.87 -3.86
N ASN A 7 14.61 -3.53 -3.82
CA ASN A 7 13.71 -2.67 -4.59
C ASN A 7 13.78 -2.92 -6.11
N LEU A 8 14.90 -3.42 -6.60
CA LEU A 8 15.15 -3.70 -8.02
C LEU A 8 15.11 -5.20 -8.35
N ASP A 9 14.69 -6.03 -7.39
CA ASP A 9 14.42 -7.43 -7.66
C ASP A 9 13.30 -7.54 -8.72
N PRO A 10 13.43 -8.41 -9.75
CA PRO A 10 12.41 -8.57 -10.79
C PRO A 10 11.02 -8.94 -10.27
N ASP A 11 10.93 -9.60 -9.10
CA ASP A 11 9.64 -9.88 -8.47
C ASP A 11 9.05 -8.68 -7.72
N VAL A 12 9.85 -7.63 -7.49
CA VAL A 12 9.44 -6.40 -6.78
C VAL A 12 9.19 -5.26 -7.77
N ALA A 13 10.18 -4.94 -8.61
CA ALA A 13 10.16 -3.78 -9.49
C ALA A 13 9.31 -3.97 -10.75
N GLU A 14 8.70 -2.88 -11.21
CA GLU A 14 7.98 -2.85 -12.51
C GLU A 14 8.99 -2.82 -13.68
N HIS A 15 10.03 -1.97 -13.60
CA HIS A 15 11.07 -1.81 -14.61
C HIS A 15 12.44 -1.65 -13.95
N PRO A 16 13.06 -2.75 -13.47
CA PRO A 16 14.32 -2.68 -12.74
C PRO A 16 15.48 -2.11 -13.59
N ASP A 17 15.48 -2.34 -14.90
CA ASP A 17 16.44 -1.80 -15.86
C ASP A 17 16.41 -0.25 -15.92
N LYS A 18 15.27 0.37 -15.60
CA LYS A 18 15.06 1.83 -15.55
C LYS A 18 15.06 2.38 -14.13
N LEU A 19 15.43 1.57 -13.12
CA LEU A 19 15.35 1.91 -11.69
C LEU A 19 13.92 2.22 -11.21
N ILE A 20 12.88 1.87 -11.98
CA ILE A 20 11.48 2.10 -11.65
C ILE A 20 10.96 0.92 -10.83
N VAL A 21 10.52 1.23 -9.62
CA VAL A 21 10.08 0.24 -8.62
C VAL A 21 8.59 -0.01 -8.74
N TYR A 22 7.75 1.04 -8.67
CA TYR A 22 6.30 0.92 -8.84
C TYR A 22 5.63 2.26 -9.19
N GLY A 23 4.34 2.20 -9.54
CA GLY A 23 3.51 3.39 -9.80
C GLY A 23 3.89 4.13 -11.09
N GLY A 24 4.47 3.42 -12.05
CA GLY A 24 4.82 3.92 -13.38
C GLY A 24 6.12 4.73 -13.43
N ARG A 25 6.50 5.46 -12.37
CA ARG A 25 7.70 6.33 -12.37
C ARG A 25 8.40 6.46 -11.03
N GLY A 26 7.98 5.73 -10.00
CA GLY A 26 8.62 5.75 -8.68
C GLY A 26 9.99 5.06 -8.70
N GLN A 27 11.08 5.83 -8.47
CA GLN A 27 12.46 5.37 -8.65
C GLN A 27 13.17 5.09 -7.33
N ALA A 28 14.10 4.12 -7.33
CA ALA A 28 14.99 3.79 -6.22
C ALA A 28 16.23 4.70 -6.16
N ALA A 29 16.72 5.16 -7.30
CA ALA A 29 17.83 6.09 -7.45
C ALA A 29 17.60 6.95 -8.71
N ARG A 30 18.28 8.10 -8.81
CA ARG A 30 18.08 9.06 -9.90
C ARG A 30 18.49 8.51 -11.28
N ASP A 31 19.64 7.84 -11.29
CA ASP A 31 20.25 7.19 -12.44
C ASP A 31 21.19 6.08 -11.96
N TRP A 32 21.72 5.28 -12.89
CA TRP A 32 22.61 4.16 -12.54
C TRP A 32 23.93 4.62 -11.92
N ALA A 33 24.49 5.76 -12.32
CA ALA A 33 25.70 6.32 -11.72
C ALA A 33 25.46 6.69 -10.26
N SER A 34 24.30 7.27 -9.95
CA SER A 34 23.86 7.55 -8.56
C SER A 34 23.65 6.28 -7.76
N PHE A 35 23.05 5.25 -8.37
CA PHE A 35 22.84 3.95 -7.73
C PHE A 35 24.18 3.32 -7.33
N ASP A 36 25.13 3.25 -8.26
CA ASP A 36 26.46 2.67 -8.00
C ASP A 36 27.20 3.45 -6.90
N ALA A 37 27.15 4.79 -6.95
CA ALA A 37 27.77 5.64 -5.94
C ALA A 37 27.12 5.48 -4.56
N ILE A 38 25.79 5.25 -4.47
CA ILE A 38 25.11 4.92 -3.21
C ILE A 38 25.64 3.59 -2.68
N VAL A 39 25.67 2.54 -3.52
CA VAL A 39 26.12 1.20 -3.11
C VAL A 39 27.57 1.23 -2.63
N GLU A 40 28.46 1.89 -3.36
CA GLU A 40 29.87 2.05 -2.97
C GLU A 40 29.99 2.80 -1.63
N THR A 41 29.27 3.89 -1.48
CA THR A 41 29.29 4.68 -0.24
C THR A 41 28.79 3.86 0.96
N LEU A 42 27.70 3.11 0.81
CA LEU A 42 27.15 2.26 1.87
C LEU A 42 28.11 1.14 2.31
N ARG A 43 29.01 0.67 1.41
CA ARG A 43 30.05 -0.31 1.75
C ARG A 43 31.15 0.25 2.63
N ARG A 44 31.48 1.53 2.49
CA ARG A 44 32.60 2.19 3.21
C ARG A 44 32.16 3.09 4.35
N LEU A 45 30.83 3.29 4.55
CA LEU A 45 30.28 4.17 5.56
C LEU A 45 30.63 3.68 6.97
N LYS A 46 31.22 4.57 7.79
CA LYS A 46 31.58 4.28 9.17
C LYS A 46 30.38 4.39 10.11
N PRO A 47 30.43 3.77 11.31
CA PRO A 47 29.33 3.86 12.29
C PRO A 47 28.95 5.27 12.74
N ASP A 48 29.87 6.21 12.71
CA ASP A 48 29.72 7.63 13.07
C ASP A 48 29.53 8.57 11.87
N GLN A 49 29.09 8.00 10.73
CA GLN A 49 28.86 8.76 9.48
C GLN A 49 27.43 8.60 8.98
N THR A 50 26.94 9.64 8.30
CA THR A 50 25.63 9.66 7.64
C THR A 50 25.77 10.04 6.17
N LEU A 51 25.23 9.21 5.29
CA LEU A 51 25.07 9.51 3.86
C LEU A 51 23.86 10.41 3.64
N LEU A 52 24.03 11.47 2.86
CA LEU A 52 22.96 12.37 2.43
C LEU A 52 22.58 12.07 0.98
N VAL A 53 21.27 11.86 0.73
CA VAL A 53 20.71 11.53 -0.59
C VAL A 53 19.64 12.56 -0.95
N GLN A 54 19.87 13.28 -2.05
CA GLN A 54 18.95 14.27 -2.58
C GLN A 54 18.34 13.77 -3.89
N SER A 55 17.03 13.51 -3.88
CA SER A 55 16.30 12.98 -5.03
C SER A 55 17.08 11.87 -5.76
N GLY A 56 17.41 10.82 -5.00
CA GLY A 56 18.10 9.63 -5.48
C GLY A 56 19.58 9.78 -5.84
N LYS A 57 20.19 10.96 -5.60
CA LYS A 57 21.63 11.21 -5.82
C LYS A 57 22.36 11.31 -4.48
N PRO A 58 23.45 10.56 -4.24
CA PRO A 58 24.28 10.75 -3.06
C PRO A 58 25.06 12.06 -3.19
N VAL A 59 24.88 12.99 -2.24
CA VAL A 59 25.44 14.35 -2.33
C VAL A 59 26.52 14.63 -1.30
N GLY A 60 26.66 13.79 -0.28
CA GLY A 60 27.72 13.95 0.72
C GLY A 60 27.64 12.92 1.84
N VAL A 61 28.74 12.83 2.58
CA VAL A 61 28.85 12.07 3.83
C VAL A 61 29.29 13.04 4.91
N VAL A 62 28.57 13.04 6.03
CA VAL A 62 28.86 13.90 7.18
C VAL A 62 29.20 13.07 8.41
N SER A 63 30.02 13.61 9.30
CA SER A 63 30.29 13.02 10.60
C SER A 63 29.07 13.24 11.51
N THR A 64 28.66 12.19 12.20
CA THR A 64 27.54 12.18 13.13
C THR A 64 27.89 11.34 14.37
N THR A 65 26.94 10.64 14.95
CA THR A 65 27.17 9.75 16.08
C THR A 65 26.74 8.31 15.71
N GLU A 66 27.13 7.34 16.52
CA GLU A 66 26.72 5.94 16.32
C GLU A 66 25.20 5.73 16.48
N ASP A 67 24.52 6.60 17.22
CA ASP A 67 23.06 6.60 17.37
C ASP A 67 22.32 7.32 16.23
N SER A 68 23.03 8.09 15.38
CA SER A 68 22.42 8.82 14.26
C SER A 68 22.03 7.88 13.11
N PRO A 69 21.05 8.27 12.28
CA PRO A 69 20.73 7.54 11.06
C PRO A 69 21.94 7.38 10.14
N ARG A 70 22.10 6.22 9.53
CA ARG A 70 23.16 5.98 8.52
C ARG A 70 22.87 6.66 7.19
N VAL A 71 21.60 6.93 6.88
CA VAL A 71 21.17 7.60 5.65
C VAL A 71 20.06 8.59 5.95
N LEU A 72 20.14 9.78 5.36
CA LEU A 72 19.08 10.76 5.30
C LEU A 72 18.72 11.02 3.84
N ILE A 73 17.44 10.92 3.51
CA ILE A 73 16.93 11.00 2.15
C ILE A 73 15.88 12.12 2.07
N ALA A 74 16.01 12.99 1.07
CA ALA A 74 14.97 13.93 0.70
C ALA A 74 14.64 13.77 -0.78
N ASN A 75 13.39 13.44 -1.10
CA ASN A 75 12.95 13.15 -2.46
C ASN A 75 11.82 14.08 -2.92
N SER A 76 11.94 14.59 -4.13
CA SER A 76 10.87 15.29 -4.86
C SER A 76 10.37 16.59 -4.19
N ASN A 77 11.03 17.06 -3.12
CA ASN A 77 10.55 18.23 -2.38
C ASN A 77 10.78 19.51 -3.18
N LEU A 78 9.70 20.25 -3.37
CA LEU A 78 9.67 21.57 -3.99
C LEU A 78 9.15 22.60 -2.99
N VAL A 79 9.59 23.84 -3.13
CA VAL A 79 8.98 24.97 -2.40
C VAL A 79 7.50 25.05 -2.81
N PRO A 80 6.53 25.24 -1.88
CA PRO A 80 5.11 25.05 -2.15
C PRO A 80 4.57 25.73 -3.40
N HIS A 81 4.95 27.00 -3.66
CA HIS A 81 4.51 27.73 -4.87
C HIS A 81 4.96 27.05 -6.17
N TRP A 82 6.06 26.32 -6.19
CA TRP A 82 6.59 25.56 -7.33
C TRP A 82 6.26 24.07 -7.25
N GLY A 83 5.45 23.67 -6.29
CA GLY A 83 5.05 22.28 -6.08
C GLY A 83 4.02 21.77 -7.08
N THR A 84 4.20 22.06 -8.36
CA THR A 84 3.30 21.61 -9.43
C THR A 84 3.94 20.49 -10.26
N GLN A 85 3.10 19.71 -10.96
CA GLN A 85 3.57 18.62 -11.82
C GLN A 85 4.46 19.16 -12.97
N GLU A 86 4.11 20.31 -13.54
CA GLU A 86 4.84 20.93 -14.65
C GLU A 86 6.27 21.29 -14.24
N VAL A 87 6.43 21.98 -13.10
CA VAL A 87 7.75 22.35 -12.57
C VAL A 87 8.56 21.11 -12.21
N PHE A 88 7.91 20.11 -11.62
CA PHE A 88 8.56 18.83 -11.33
C PHE A 88 9.10 18.18 -12.60
N ASP A 89 8.29 18.07 -13.66
CA ASP A 89 8.65 17.40 -14.91
C ASP A 89 9.78 18.16 -15.64
N GLU A 90 9.79 19.49 -15.61
CA GLU A 90 10.91 20.29 -16.13
C GLU A 90 12.24 19.99 -15.41
N LEU A 91 12.20 19.92 -14.08
CA LEU A 91 13.39 19.62 -13.28
C LEU A 91 13.86 18.18 -13.44
N ALA A 92 12.92 17.23 -13.54
CA ALA A 92 13.21 15.83 -13.78
C ALA A 92 13.88 15.64 -15.17
N LYS A 93 13.37 16.31 -16.21
CA LYS A 93 13.98 16.30 -17.53
C LYS A 93 15.41 16.87 -17.55
N LYS A 94 15.72 17.82 -16.65
CA LYS A 94 17.08 18.37 -16.46
C LYS A 94 17.97 17.47 -15.59
N GLY A 95 17.48 16.33 -15.08
CA GLY A 95 18.22 15.44 -14.19
C GLY A 95 18.49 16.00 -12.78
N LEU A 96 17.69 16.98 -12.33
CA LEU A 96 17.88 17.66 -11.04
C LEU A 96 17.09 17.03 -9.90
N ILE A 97 16.02 16.32 -10.24
CA ILE A 97 15.09 15.71 -9.30
C ILE A 97 14.64 14.35 -9.84
N MET A 98 14.21 13.45 -8.95
CA MET A 98 13.55 12.20 -9.34
C MET A 98 12.24 12.03 -8.59
N TYR A 99 11.31 11.25 -9.12
CA TYR A 99 10.10 10.86 -8.41
C TYR A 99 10.40 9.68 -7.47
N GLY A 100 10.86 10.02 -6.27
CA GLY A 100 11.18 9.03 -5.24
C GLY A 100 9.94 8.56 -4.49
N GLN A 101 8.92 8.08 -5.21
CA GLN A 101 7.62 7.71 -4.66
C GLN A 101 7.74 6.86 -3.39
N MET A 102 7.35 7.41 -2.24
CA MET A 102 7.24 6.73 -0.95
C MET A 102 8.35 5.69 -0.69
N THR A 103 7.96 4.44 -0.52
CA THR A 103 8.84 3.30 -0.20
C THR A 103 9.81 2.91 -1.32
N ALA A 104 9.59 3.34 -2.57
CA ALA A 104 10.56 3.18 -3.64
C ALA A 104 11.82 4.03 -3.37
N GLY A 105 11.65 5.32 -3.18
CA GLY A 105 12.76 6.26 -2.92
C GLY A 105 13.37 6.15 -1.53
N SER A 106 12.75 5.46 -0.60
CA SER A 106 13.28 5.19 0.75
C SER A 106 13.78 3.75 0.94
N TRP A 107 13.80 2.96 -0.12
CA TRP A 107 14.36 1.61 -0.13
C TRP A 107 13.72 0.64 0.87
N ILE A 108 12.42 0.72 1.04
CA ILE A 108 11.65 -0.15 1.93
C ILE A 108 10.42 -0.77 1.23
N TYR A 109 10.28 -0.60 -0.09
CA TYR A 109 9.24 -1.28 -0.85
C TYR A 109 9.54 -2.78 -0.92
N ILE A 110 8.54 -3.57 -0.60
CA ILE A 110 8.63 -5.04 -0.49
C ILE A 110 7.61 -5.74 -1.43
N GLY A 111 7.18 -5.04 -2.47
CA GLY A 111 6.17 -5.55 -3.39
C GLY A 111 4.74 -5.38 -2.85
N THR A 112 3.79 -6.02 -3.54
CA THR A 112 2.36 -6.00 -3.22
C THR A 112 2.06 -6.53 -1.81
N GLN A 113 2.90 -7.43 -1.27
CA GLN A 113 2.77 -7.93 0.11
C GLN A 113 2.80 -6.80 1.15
N GLY A 114 3.45 -5.67 0.86
CA GLY A 114 3.58 -4.55 1.78
C GLY A 114 2.31 -3.72 2.01
N ILE A 115 1.30 -3.83 1.15
CA ILE A 115 0.02 -3.13 1.29
C ILE A 115 -1.13 -4.07 1.64
N LEU A 116 -0.90 -5.38 1.54
CA LEU A 116 -1.97 -6.37 1.59
C LEU A 116 -2.76 -6.32 2.89
N GLN A 117 -2.10 -6.22 4.05
CA GLN A 117 -2.81 -6.20 5.33
C GLN A 117 -3.57 -4.89 5.58
N GLY A 118 -3.02 -3.73 5.16
CA GLY A 118 -3.76 -2.47 5.26
C GLY A 118 -5.03 -2.48 4.41
N THR A 119 -4.97 -3.15 3.25
CA THR A 119 -6.12 -3.39 2.40
C THR A 119 -7.13 -4.33 3.08
N PHE A 120 -6.64 -5.42 3.70
CA PHE A 120 -7.48 -6.32 4.50
C PHE A 120 -8.17 -5.59 5.66
N GLU A 121 -7.44 -4.75 6.43
CA GLU A 121 -8.02 -3.93 7.52
C GLU A 121 -9.13 -3.01 7.00
N THR A 122 -8.94 -2.39 5.83
CA THR A 122 -9.95 -1.51 5.21
C THR A 122 -11.22 -2.28 4.86
N PHE A 123 -11.10 -3.42 4.19
CA PHE A 123 -12.26 -4.23 3.82
C PHE A 123 -12.93 -4.92 5.02
N ALA A 124 -12.16 -5.33 6.03
CA ALA A 124 -12.69 -5.87 7.27
C ALA A 124 -13.51 -4.81 8.03
N GLU A 125 -13.00 -3.56 8.12
CA GLU A 125 -13.74 -2.45 8.72
C GLU A 125 -14.97 -2.05 7.90
N CYS A 126 -14.86 -2.00 6.57
CA CYS A 126 -16.01 -1.80 5.69
C CYS A 126 -17.10 -2.85 5.97
N GLY A 127 -16.72 -4.12 6.04
CA GLY A 127 -17.63 -5.21 6.40
C GLY A 127 -18.29 -5.01 7.76
N ARG A 128 -17.51 -4.67 8.80
CA ARG A 128 -17.99 -4.44 10.14
C ARG A 128 -18.98 -3.28 10.24
N VAL A 129 -18.67 -2.17 9.57
CA VAL A 129 -19.50 -0.95 9.60
C VAL A 129 -20.83 -1.14 8.88
N HIS A 130 -20.82 -1.79 7.71
CA HIS A 130 -21.99 -1.83 6.83
C HIS A 130 -22.78 -3.14 6.88
N PHE A 131 -22.16 -4.26 7.26
CA PHE A 131 -22.79 -5.58 7.24
C PHE A 131 -22.79 -6.29 8.59
N GLY A 132 -22.18 -5.69 9.60
CA GLY A 132 -22.08 -6.24 10.95
C GLY A 132 -21.01 -7.33 11.08
N SER A 133 -20.63 -7.67 12.34
CA SER A 133 -19.73 -8.78 12.60
C SER A 133 -20.53 -10.08 12.71
N THR A 134 -20.19 -11.09 11.94
CA THR A 134 -20.58 -12.46 12.23
C THR A 134 -19.69 -12.94 13.39
N GLY A 135 -20.27 -13.04 14.59
CA GLY A 135 -19.54 -13.40 15.81
C GLY A 135 -18.65 -14.63 15.60
N GLY A 136 -17.33 -14.43 15.72
CA GLY A 136 -16.34 -15.49 15.60
C GLY A 136 -15.12 -15.18 14.74
N GLY A 137 -14.81 -13.90 14.41
CA GLY A 137 -13.57 -13.50 13.69
C GLY A 137 -13.51 -13.88 12.21
N GLY A 138 -14.55 -14.49 11.66
CA GLY A 138 -14.63 -14.85 10.25
C GLY A 138 -15.03 -13.68 9.36
N GLY A 139 -14.65 -13.73 8.08
CA GLY A 139 -14.81 -12.69 7.07
C GLY A 139 -16.14 -11.97 7.09
N THR A 140 -16.10 -10.68 7.23
CA THR A 140 -17.27 -9.79 7.40
C THR A 140 -17.97 -9.48 6.07
N LEU A 141 -17.34 -9.81 4.92
CA LEU A 141 -17.86 -9.60 3.57
C LEU A 141 -18.47 -10.86 2.93
N LYS A 142 -18.77 -11.90 3.70
CA LYS A 142 -19.34 -13.15 3.16
C LYS A 142 -20.64 -12.91 2.38
N GLY A 143 -20.67 -13.41 1.15
CA GLY A 143 -21.80 -13.23 0.25
C GLY A 143 -21.90 -11.83 -0.38
N ARG A 144 -20.88 -10.99 -0.24
CA ARG A 144 -20.82 -9.64 -0.81
C ARG A 144 -19.95 -9.59 -2.04
N LEU A 145 -20.46 -8.88 -3.06
CA LEU A 145 -19.71 -8.58 -4.29
C LEU A 145 -18.98 -7.27 -4.12
N CYS A 146 -17.64 -7.32 -4.16
CA CYS A 146 -16.77 -6.17 -4.16
C CYS A 146 -16.17 -5.95 -5.55
N VAL A 147 -16.27 -4.74 -6.09
CA VAL A 147 -15.77 -4.39 -7.43
C VAL A 147 -14.69 -3.31 -7.30
N THR A 148 -13.64 -3.44 -8.12
CA THR A 148 -12.53 -2.48 -8.14
C THR A 148 -11.84 -2.43 -9.51
N GLY A 149 -10.94 -1.46 -9.71
CA GLY A 149 -10.10 -1.30 -10.89
C GLY A 149 -8.63 -1.17 -10.53
N GLY A 150 -7.74 -1.60 -11.45
CA GLY A 150 -6.30 -1.49 -11.32
C GLY A 150 -5.66 -2.63 -10.51
N CYS A 151 -4.89 -3.49 -11.19
CA CYS A 151 -4.24 -4.69 -10.63
C CYS A 151 -2.70 -4.59 -10.61
N GLY A 152 -2.18 -3.35 -10.56
CA GLY A 152 -0.75 -3.06 -10.47
C GLY A 152 -0.14 -3.38 -9.11
N GLY A 153 1.02 -2.75 -8.78
CA GLY A 153 1.75 -2.98 -7.52
C GLY A 153 0.88 -2.80 -6.27
N MET A 154 0.06 -1.76 -6.23
CA MET A 154 -0.82 -1.44 -5.10
C MET A 154 -2.19 -2.12 -5.22
N GLY A 155 -2.88 -1.93 -6.32
CA GLY A 155 -4.24 -2.47 -6.54
C GLY A 155 -4.29 -4.00 -6.57
N GLY A 156 -3.20 -4.65 -6.97
CA GLY A 156 -3.09 -6.11 -6.96
C GLY A 156 -3.21 -6.78 -5.60
N ALA A 157 -3.18 -6.02 -4.49
CA ALA A 157 -3.46 -6.54 -3.15
C ALA A 157 -4.97 -6.70 -2.88
N GLN A 158 -5.83 -5.96 -3.58
CA GLN A 158 -7.27 -5.92 -3.27
C GLN A 158 -7.97 -7.26 -3.43
N PRO A 159 -7.73 -8.05 -4.51
CA PRO A 159 -8.42 -9.33 -4.67
C PRO A 159 -8.22 -10.27 -3.48
N LEU A 160 -6.96 -10.48 -3.07
CA LEU A 160 -6.65 -11.34 -1.94
C LEU A 160 -7.18 -10.77 -0.61
N ALA A 161 -7.07 -9.47 -0.39
CA ALA A 161 -7.57 -8.81 0.82
C ALA A 161 -9.09 -8.97 0.97
N ILE A 162 -9.85 -8.80 -0.12
CA ILE A 162 -11.30 -8.98 -0.16
C ILE A 162 -11.67 -10.43 0.13
N THR A 163 -10.97 -11.39 -0.48
CA THR A 163 -11.25 -12.82 -0.27
C THR A 163 -10.90 -13.27 1.15
N LEU A 164 -9.81 -12.74 1.73
CA LEU A 164 -9.47 -12.96 3.15
C LEU A 164 -10.52 -12.36 4.10
N ALA A 165 -11.15 -11.24 3.74
CA ALA A 165 -12.29 -10.67 4.45
C ALA A 165 -13.62 -11.41 4.17
N GLY A 166 -13.59 -12.49 3.39
CA GLY A 166 -14.73 -13.37 3.09
C GLY A 166 -15.58 -12.96 1.89
N GLY A 167 -15.22 -11.88 1.18
CA GLY A 167 -15.95 -11.37 0.02
C GLY A 167 -15.59 -12.03 -1.30
N THR A 168 -16.41 -11.78 -2.32
CA THR A 168 -16.10 -12.07 -3.73
C THR A 168 -15.57 -10.79 -4.38
N CYS A 169 -14.42 -10.88 -5.07
CA CYS A 169 -13.81 -9.74 -5.77
C CYS A 169 -13.99 -9.85 -7.29
N LEU A 170 -14.34 -8.73 -7.93
CA LEU A 170 -14.22 -8.54 -9.37
C LEU A 170 -13.33 -7.32 -9.63
N ILE A 171 -12.20 -7.52 -10.32
CA ILE A 171 -11.22 -6.47 -10.62
C ILE A 171 -10.95 -6.36 -12.10
N ALA A 172 -10.95 -5.14 -12.65
CA ALA A 172 -10.56 -4.87 -14.04
C ALA A 172 -9.13 -4.30 -14.13
N ASP A 173 -8.37 -4.73 -15.14
CA ASP A 173 -7.11 -4.07 -15.53
C ASP A 173 -6.95 -4.16 -17.04
N THR A 174 -6.36 -3.11 -17.64
CA THR A 174 -6.08 -3.02 -19.07
C THR A 174 -4.82 -3.76 -19.49
N ASP A 175 -4.00 -4.19 -18.53
CA ASP A 175 -2.78 -4.95 -18.75
C ASP A 175 -2.98 -6.40 -18.32
N LEU A 176 -3.14 -7.29 -19.28
CA LEU A 176 -3.33 -8.72 -19.04
C LEU A 176 -2.14 -9.32 -18.27
N SER A 177 -0.93 -8.87 -18.51
CA SER A 177 0.27 -9.40 -17.85
C SER A 177 0.26 -9.16 -16.35
N ARG A 178 -0.33 -8.05 -15.89
CA ARG A 178 -0.55 -7.77 -14.47
C ARG A 178 -1.52 -8.75 -13.83
N LEU A 179 -2.65 -9.02 -14.49
CA LEU A 179 -3.63 -9.99 -14.00
C LEU A 179 -3.02 -11.39 -13.92
N GLU A 180 -2.32 -11.84 -14.97
CA GLU A 180 -1.65 -13.14 -15.01
C GLU A 180 -0.57 -13.26 -13.92
N ARG A 181 0.21 -12.20 -13.70
CA ARG A 181 1.20 -12.15 -12.60
C ARG A 181 0.52 -12.37 -11.24
N ARG A 182 -0.65 -11.76 -10.99
CA ARG A 182 -1.38 -11.92 -9.72
C ARG A 182 -1.95 -13.33 -9.56
N VAL A 183 -2.36 -13.98 -10.62
CA VAL A 183 -2.75 -15.40 -10.58
C VAL A 183 -1.54 -16.27 -10.23
N ARG A 184 -0.41 -16.09 -10.92
CA ARG A 184 0.83 -16.82 -10.64
C ARG A 184 1.30 -16.64 -9.19
N ASP A 185 1.25 -15.42 -8.68
CA ASP A 185 1.72 -15.06 -7.34
C ASP A 185 0.65 -15.35 -6.27
N ARG A 186 -0.54 -15.85 -6.65
CA ARG A 186 -1.66 -16.24 -5.77
C ARG A 186 -2.31 -15.06 -5.02
N TYR A 187 -2.35 -13.89 -5.65
CA TYR A 187 -3.12 -12.73 -5.19
C TYR A 187 -4.48 -12.64 -5.86
N LEU A 188 -4.67 -13.33 -6.98
CA LEU A 188 -5.90 -13.42 -7.77
C LEU A 188 -6.16 -14.89 -8.07
N ASP A 189 -7.42 -15.33 -7.96
CA ASP A 189 -7.77 -16.75 -8.18
C ASP A 189 -7.97 -17.07 -9.66
N GLU A 190 -8.67 -16.19 -10.39
CA GLU A 190 -9.04 -16.44 -11.80
C GLU A 190 -8.86 -15.16 -12.64
N VAL A 191 -8.63 -15.35 -13.95
CA VAL A 191 -8.60 -14.27 -14.94
C VAL A 191 -9.45 -14.62 -16.15
N ILE A 192 -10.16 -13.63 -16.69
CA ILE A 192 -10.98 -13.73 -17.91
C ILE A 192 -10.47 -12.70 -18.92
N ALA A 193 -10.13 -13.17 -20.12
CA ALA A 193 -9.69 -12.36 -21.25
C ALA A 193 -10.13 -13.01 -22.56
N ASP A 194 -10.51 -12.22 -23.58
CA ASP A 194 -10.84 -12.67 -24.94
C ASP A 194 -11.81 -13.87 -25.01
N GLY A 195 -12.84 -13.87 -24.13
CA GLY A 195 -13.81 -14.96 -24.07
C GLY A 195 -13.26 -16.27 -23.51
N LYS A 196 -12.10 -16.23 -22.83
CA LYS A 196 -11.46 -17.38 -22.17
C LYS A 196 -11.21 -17.08 -20.71
N TRP A 197 -11.03 -18.12 -19.90
CA TRP A 197 -10.65 -17.99 -18.50
C TRP A 197 -9.50 -18.93 -18.12
N ARG A 198 -8.77 -18.54 -17.08
CA ARG A 198 -7.70 -19.33 -16.47
C ARG A 198 -7.68 -19.12 -14.95
N SER A 199 -7.25 -20.13 -14.21
CA SER A 199 -7.02 -20.04 -12.75
C SER A 199 -5.61 -20.50 -12.39
N GLY A 200 -5.20 -20.29 -11.15
CA GLY A 200 -3.92 -20.78 -10.65
C GLY A 200 -3.77 -22.30 -10.64
N GLU A 201 -4.87 -23.05 -10.70
CA GLU A 201 -4.91 -24.53 -10.78
C GLU A 201 -4.96 -25.05 -12.22
N VAL A 202 -5.31 -24.20 -13.20
CA VAL A 202 -5.50 -24.55 -14.62
C VAL A 202 -4.57 -23.68 -15.46
N GLU A 203 -3.46 -24.26 -15.93
CA GLU A 203 -2.44 -23.50 -16.69
C GLU A 203 -2.92 -23.11 -18.10
N GLU A 204 -3.81 -23.90 -18.72
CA GLU A 204 -4.31 -23.64 -20.07
C GLU A 204 -5.58 -22.78 -20.05
N TRP A 205 -5.68 -21.86 -21.02
CA TRP A 205 -6.87 -21.04 -21.24
C TRP A 205 -8.05 -21.89 -21.71
N GLN A 206 -9.16 -21.82 -20.97
CA GLN A 206 -10.40 -22.51 -21.28
C GLN A 206 -11.45 -21.56 -21.83
N SER A 207 -12.25 -21.99 -22.82
CA SER A 207 -13.33 -21.17 -23.37
C SER A 207 -14.42 -20.91 -22.34
N VAL A 208 -14.80 -19.64 -22.19
CA VAL A 208 -16.00 -19.26 -21.46
C VAL A 208 -17.20 -19.55 -22.39
N LYS A 209 -18.23 -20.21 -21.89
CA LYS A 209 -19.49 -20.34 -22.63
C LYS A 209 -20.12 -18.95 -22.75
N ALA A 210 -19.90 -18.30 -23.90
CA ALA A 210 -20.43 -16.99 -24.21
C ALA A 210 -21.47 -17.03 -25.30
N ASP A 211 -22.42 -16.11 -25.27
CA ASP A 211 -23.36 -15.87 -26.35
C ASP A 211 -22.60 -15.37 -27.59
N ALA A 212 -22.54 -16.17 -28.62
CA ALA A 212 -21.73 -15.97 -29.82
C ALA A 212 -22.10 -14.71 -30.65
N SER A 213 -23.08 -13.92 -30.21
CA SER A 213 -23.56 -12.71 -30.91
C SER A 213 -22.91 -11.40 -30.47
N LYS A 214 -21.99 -11.40 -29.46
CA LYS A 214 -21.40 -10.18 -28.87
C LYS A 214 -19.92 -10.07 -29.19
N HIS A 215 -19.44 -8.82 -29.32
CA HIS A 215 -18.01 -8.51 -29.48
C HIS A 215 -17.17 -9.09 -28.32
N SER A 216 -15.97 -9.59 -28.60
CA SER A 216 -15.11 -10.34 -27.69
C SER A 216 -14.90 -9.69 -26.30
N ALA A 217 -14.61 -8.37 -26.25
CA ALA A 217 -14.42 -7.66 -24.99
C ALA A 217 -15.69 -7.59 -24.13
N THR A 218 -16.86 -7.29 -24.73
CA THR A 218 -18.16 -7.26 -24.03
C THR A 218 -18.53 -8.65 -23.50
N SER A 219 -18.17 -9.70 -24.21
CA SER A 219 -18.42 -11.09 -23.75
C SER A 219 -17.58 -11.46 -22.53
N SER A 220 -16.32 -10.97 -22.45
CA SER A 220 -15.43 -11.20 -21.29
C SER A 220 -15.94 -10.47 -20.04
N ILE A 221 -16.37 -9.21 -20.19
CA ILE A 221 -16.94 -8.42 -19.09
C ILE A 221 -18.24 -9.08 -18.58
N ASP A 222 -19.15 -9.45 -19.48
CA ASP A 222 -20.41 -10.11 -19.11
C ASP A 222 -20.17 -11.42 -18.37
N ALA A 223 -19.26 -12.26 -18.88
CA ALA A 223 -18.89 -13.52 -18.24
C ALA A 223 -18.27 -13.32 -16.84
N ALA A 224 -17.40 -12.31 -16.70
CA ALA A 224 -16.79 -11.98 -15.41
C ALA A 224 -17.83 -11.48 -14.39
N ILE A 225 -18.75 -10.62 -14.81
CA ILE A 225 -19.85 -10.14 -13.96
C ILE A 225 -20.75 -11.32 -13.54
N ASP A 226 -21.18 -12.18 -14.47
CA ASP A 226 -22.06 -13.30 -14.17
C ASP A 226 -21.42 -14.28 -13.19
N ARG A 227 -20.13 -14.57 -13.39
CA ARG A 227 -19.37 -15.46 -12.52
C ARG A 227 -19.18 -14.87 -11.13
N ALA A 228 -18.83 -13.58 -11.02
CA ALA A 228 -18.67 -12.89 -9.74
C ALA A 228 -19.99 -12.81 -8.95
N VAL A 229 -21.09 -12.48 -9.62
CA VAL A 229 -22.44 -12.48 -9.01
C VAL A 229 -22.83 -13.88 -8.54
N ALA A 230 -22.54 -14.93 -9.32
CA ALA A 230 -22.81 -16.30 -8.93
C ALA A 230 -21.99 -16.73 -7.71
N TYR A 231 -20.71 -16.36 -7.64
CA TYR A 231 -19.86 -16.66 -6.49
C TYR A 231 -20.32 -15.93 -5.22
N ALA A 232 -20.64 -14.65 -5.32
CA ALA A 232 -21.16 -13.88 -4.19
C ALA A 232 -22.47 -14.50 -3.64
N LYS A 233 -23.43 -14.86 -4.52
CA LYS A 233 -24.68 -15.54 -4.14
C LYS A 233 -24.44 -16.90 -3.46
N GLN A 234 -23.38 -17.60 -3.84
CA GLN A 234 -22.99 -18.88 -3.22
C GLN A 234 -22.17 -18.70 -1.93
N GLY A 235 -21.84 -17.44 -1.56
CA GLY A 235 -20.98 -17.14 -0.42
C GLY A 235 -19.53 -17.60 -0.59
N LYS A 236 -19.07 -17.72 -1.84
CA LYS A 236 -17.68 -18.08 -2.17
C LYS A 236 -16.79 -16.86 -2.11
N ASN A 237 -15.68 -16.96 -1.41
CA ASN A 237 -14.66 -15.94 -1.32
C ASN A 237 -13.57 -16.16 -2.37
N LEU A 238 -13.91 -15.89 -3.63
CA LEU A 238 -13.02 -16.00 -4.78
C LEU A 238 -12.88 -14.65 -5.50
N SER A 239 -11.77 -14.47 -6.17
CA SER A 239 -11.44 -13.26 -6.91
C SER A 239 -11.31 -13.52 -8.40
N ILE A 240 -11.89 -12.63 -9.22
CA ILE A 240 -11.90 -12.68 -10.67
C ILE A 240 -11.30 -11.40 -11.22
N GLY A 241 -10.26 -11.52 -12.04
CA GLY A 241 -9.73 -10.46 -12.87
C GLY A 241 -10.36 -10.48 -14.25
N VAL A 242 -10.71 -9.33 -14.78
CA VAL A 242 -11.14 -9.18 -16.17
C VAL A 242 -10.21 -8.25 -16.93
N HIS A 243 -9.72 -8.68 -18.08
CA HIS A 243 -8.94 -7.86 -19.00
C HIS A 243 -9.87 -6.87 -19.70
N ALA A 244 -10.02 -5.70 -19.11
CA ALA A 244 -10.90 -4.63 -19.58
C ALA A 244 -10.52 -3.29 -18.90
N ASN A 245 -11.01 -2.19 -19.46
CA ASN A 245 -10.97 -0.90 -18.77
C ASN A 245 -12.00 -0.88 -17.63
N ALA A 246 -11.64 -0.31 -16.48
CA ALA A 246 -12.55 -0.22 -15.33
C ALA A 246 -13.81 0.60 -15.65
N VAL A 247 -13.72 1.62 -16.51
CA VAL A 247 -14.88 2.39 -16.99
C VAL A 247 -15.86 1.48 -17.70
N GLU A 248 -15.38 0.63 -18.63
CA GLU A 248 -16.23 -0.30 -19.39
C GLU A 248 -16.94 -1.30 -18.46
N LEU A 249 -16.22 -1.82 -17.46
CA LEU A 249 -16.79 -2.72 -16.46
C LEU A 249 -17.95 -2.04 -15.71
N LEU A 250 -17.72 -0.83 -15.17
CA LEU A 250 -18.73 -0.13 -14.36
C LEU A 250 -19.93 0.32 -15.20
N GLU A 251 -19.70 0.84 -16.41
CA GLU A 251 -20.77 1.22 -17.34
C GLU A 251 -21.60 -0.02 -17.75
N ARG A 252 -20.94 -1.17 -17.99
CA ARG A 252 -21.63 -2.42 -18.31
C ARG A 252 -22.48 -2.94 -17.14
N MET A 253 -22.00 -2.80 -15.90
CA MET A 253 -22.81 -3.12 -14.73
C MET A 253 -24.05 -2.21 -14.62
N LEU A 254 -23.89 -0.91 -14.91
CA LEU A 254 -25.00 0.05 -14.96
C LEU A 254 -26.03 -0.31 -16.03
N GLU A 255 -25.61 -0.67 -17.25
CA GLU A 255 -26.47 -1.11 -18.34
C GLU A 255 -27.26 -2.37 -18.00
N ARG A 256 -26.61 -3.31 -17.33
CA ARG A 256 -27.21 -4.59 -16.90
C ARG A 256 -28.04 -4.49 -15.63
N ASN A 257 -28.14 -3.29 -15.04
CA ASN A 257 -28.81 -3.05 -13.76
C ASN A 257 -28.28 -3.93 -12.62
N ILE A 258 -26.95 -4.15 -12.59
CA ILE A 258 -26.24 -4.89 -11.55
C ILE A 258 -25.52 -3.87 -10.66
N THR A 259 -25.78 -3.94 -9.35
CA THR A 259 -25.14 -3.07 -8.35
C THR A 259 -24.26 -3.93 -7.45
N PRO A 260 -22.95 -3.64 -7.30
CA PRO A 260 -22.11 -4.33 -6.33
C PRO A 260 -22.47 -3.91 -4.90
N ASP A 261 -22.15 -4.73 -3.91
CA ASP A 261 -22.30 -4.34 -2.49
C ASP A 261 -21.26 -3.28 -2.11
N VAL A 262 -20.01 -3.44 -2.57
CA VAL A 262 -18.89 -2.54 -2.31
C VAL A 262 -18.18 -2.19 -3.62
N LEU A 263 -17.83 -0.91 -3.79
CA LEU A 263 -17.13 -0.41 -4.97
C LEU A 263 -15.99 0.54 -4.56
N THR A 264 -14.82 0.30 -5.10
CA THR A 264 -13.67 1.17 -4.94
C THR A 264 -12.81 1.20 -6.22
N ASP A 265 -11.68 1.92 -6.21
CA ASP A 265 -10.73 1.99 -7.32
C ASP A 265 -9.29 2.16 -6.85
N GLN A 266 -8.35 1.52 -7.55
CA GLN A 266 -6.91 1.65 -7.34
C GLN A 266 -6.15 1.74 -8.67
N THR A 267 -6.77 2.26 -9.72
CA THR A 267 -6.07 2.62 -10.96
C THR A 267 -5.01 3.69 -10.68
N SER A 268 -3.97 3.76 -11.51
CA SER A 268 -2.87 4.73 -11.31
C SER A 268 -3.24 6.15 -11.78
N SER A 269 -4.37 6.68 -11.31
CA SER A 269 -4.94 7.96 -11.73
C SER A 269 -4.17 9.20 -11.24
N HIS A 270 -3.23 9.03 -10.28
CA HIS A 270 -2.33 10.09 -9.86
C HIS A 270 -1.40 10.60 -10.98
N ASP A 271 -1.10 9.76 -11.96
CA ASP A 271 -0.32 10.10 -13.16
C ASP A 271 -1.18 9.89 -14.42
N PRO A 272 -1.80 10.94 -14.96
CA PRO A 272 -2.65 10.82 -16.13
C PRO A 272 -1.89 10.51 -17.42
N LEU A 273 -0.57 10.72 -17.47
CA LEU A 273 0.24 10.44 -18.66
C LEU A 273 0.73 8.99 -18.70
N THR A 274 1.34 8.49 -17.61
CA THR A 274 1.98 7.16 -17.63
C THR A 274 1.21 6.11 -16.83
N GLY A 275 0.31 6.51 -15.96
CA GLY A 275 -0.39 5.63 -15.02
C GLY A 275 -1.76 5.16 -15.47
N TYR A 276 -2.59 6.03 -16.04
CA TYR A 276 -3.97 5.73 -16.41
C TYR A 276 -4.12 5.49 -17.92
N VAL A 277 -4.86 4.48 -18.30
CA VAL A 277 -5.17 4.17 -19.71
C VAL A 277 -6.57 4.71 -20.05
N PRO A 278 -6.69 5.66 -21.01
CA PRO A 278 -7.99 6.13 -21.50
C PRO A 278 -8.84 4.98 -22.06
N VAL A 279 -10.15 5.08 -21.90
CA VAL A 279 -11.09 4.04 -22.36
C VAL A 279 -11.08 3.84 -23.88
N GLU A 280 -10.60 4.82 -24.62
CA GLU A 280 -10.49 4.79 -26.08
C GLU A 280 -9.34 3.89 -26.59
N PHE A 281 -8.42 3.46 -25.72
CA PHE A 281 -7.22 2.73 -26.12
C PHE A 281 -7.06 1.40 -25.42
N THR A 282 -6.49 0.42 -26.12
CA THR A 282 -5.89 -0.75 -25.47
C THR A 282 -4.60 -0.34 -24.77
N HIS A 283 -4.07 -1.21 -23.91
CA HIS A 283 -2.81 -0.95 -23.21
C HIS A 283 -1.65 -0.67 -24.18
N GLU A 284 -1.57 -1.43 -25.28
CA GLU A 284 -0.54 -1.28 -26.32
C GLU A 284 -0.71 0.02 -27.11
N GLN A 285 -1.96 0.36 -27.48
CA GLN A 285 -2.25 1.62 -28.18
C GLN A 285 -1.91 2.82 -27.32
N ALA A 286 -2.18 2.74 -26.01
CA ALA A 286 -1.86 3.79 -25.06
C ALA A 286 -0.35 4.13 -25.03
N ALA A 287 0.53 3.14 -25.15
CA ALA A 287 1.97 3.37 -25.20
C ALA A 287 2.37 4.21 -26.43
N LEU A 288 1.79 3.92 -27.59
CA LEU A 288 2.06 4.65 -28.84
C LEU A 288 1.49 6.07 -28.82
N GLU A 289 0.27 6.23 -28.30
CA GLU A 289 -0.40 7.55 -28.26
C GLU A 289 0.27 8.52 -27.29
N ARG A 290 0.85 8.03 -26.17
CA ARG A 290 1.64 8.84 -25.23
C ARG A 290 2.85 9.50 -25.92
N GLU A 291 3.54 8.75 -26.76
CA GLU A 291 4.71 9.25 -27.51
C GLU A 291 4.29 10.21 -28.62
N ARG A 292 3.15 9.94 -29.25
CA ARG A 292 2.63 10.71 -30.38
C ARG A 292 2.11 12.08 -29.99
N ASP A 293 1.27 12.15 -28.94
CA ASP A 293 0.63 13.37 -28.47
C ASP A 293 0.30 13.28 -26.97
N ALA A 294 1.30 13.56 -26.13
CA ALA A 294 1.20 13.51 -24.68
C ALA A 294 0.09 14.42 -24.12
N LYS A 295 -0.12 15.60 -24.73
CA LYS A 295 -1.15 16.55 -24.27
C LYS A 295 -2.55 15.98 -24.48
N ARG A 296 -2.84 15.53 -25.71
CA ARG A 296 -4.12 14.90 -26.05
C ARG A 296 -4.35 13.65 -25.21
N TYR A 297 -3.28 12.86 -24.98
CA TYR A 297 -3.37 11.67 -24.14
C TYR A 297 -3.84 12.02 -22.72
N VAL A 298 -3.26 13.04 -22.09
CA VAL A 298 -3.64 13.51 -20.75
C VAL A 298 -5.09 14.01 -20.72
N GLU A 299 -5.54 14.71 -21.76
CA GLU A 299 -6.94 15.16 -21.89
C GLU A 299 -7.90 13.94 -21.92
N LEU A 300 -7.62 12.92 -22.72
CA LEU A 300 -8.41 11.69 -22.81
C LEU A 300 -8.38 10.87 -21.51
N SER A 301 -7.20 10.77 -20.89
CA SER A 301 -7.06 10.13 -19.56
C SER A 301 -7.96 10.78 -18.53
N THR A 302 -7.91 12.11 -18.46
CA THR A 302 -8.69 12.88 -17.47
C THR A 302 -10.19 12.77 -17.75
N ALA A 303 -10.61 12.80 -19.01
CA ALA A 303 -11.99 12.56 -19.42
C ALA A 303 -12.47 11.15 -19.04
N SER A 304 -11.62 10.14 -19.23
CA SER A 304 -11.93 8.76 -18.83
C SER A 304 -12.02 8.60 -17.30
N MET A 305 -11.16 9.29 -16.54
CA MET A 305 -11.25 9.33 -15.07
C MET A 305 -12.55 9.98 -14.60
N GLU A 306 -13.01 11.06 -15.26
CA GLU A 306 -14.31 11.66 -14.97
C GLU A 306 -15.45 10.67 -15.22
N ARG A 307 -15.48 9.97 -16.35
CA ARG A 307 -16.48 8.91 -16.65
C ARG A 307 -16.45 7.82 -15.59
N HIS A 308 -15.27 7.41 -15.16
CA HIS A 308 -15.07 6.40 -14.10
C HIS A 308 -15.76 6.85 -12.81
N VAL A 309 -15.44 8.06 -12.31
CA VAL A 309 -16.03 8.59 -11.07
C VAL A 309 -17.54 8.81 -11.21
N ARG A 310 -18.03 9.25 -12.38
CA ARG A 310 -19.48 9.35 -12.65
C ARG A 310 -20.17 7.99 -12.56
N ALA A 311 -19.56 6.93 -13.09
CA ALA A 311 -20.10 5.58 -12.97
C ALA A 311 -20.13 5.11 -11.51
N MET A 312 -19.08 5.39 -10.74
CA MET A 312 -19.03 5.09 -9.29
C MET A 312 -20.16 5.81 -8.54
N VAL A 313 -20.36 7.11 -8.77
CA VAL A 313 -21.45 7.90 -8.15
C VAL A 313 -22.83 7.35 -8.54
N ARG A 314 -23.04 6.97 -9.81
CA ARG A 314 -24.30 6.34 -10.25
C ARG A 314 -24.58 4.99 -9.59
N LEU A 315 -23.53 4.19 -9.33
CA LEU A 315 -23.66 2.94 -8.58
C LEU A 315 -23.92 3.20 -7.09
N GLN A 316 -23.32 4.26 -6.51
CA GLN A 316 -23.65 4.73 -5.17
C GLN A 316 -25.13 5.12 -5.06
N ASP A 317 -25.68 5.83 -6.04
CA ASP A 317 -27.11 6.20 -6.09
C ASP A 317 -28.03 4.97 -6.15
N ARG A 318 -27.51 3.82 -6.61
CA ARG A 318 -28.22 2.52 -6.63
C ARG A 318 -27.99 1.68 -5.36
N GLY A 319 -27.26 2.21 -4.38
CA GLY A 319 -27.07 1.58 -3.08
C GLY A 319 -25.72 0.87 -2.88
N ALA A 320 -24.77 0.98 -3.81
CA ALA A 320 -23.41 0.49 -3.57
C ALA A 320 -22.74 1.32 -2.47
N ILE A 321 -21.98 0.66 -1.60
CA ILE A 321 -21.06 1.31 -0.68
C ILE A 321 -19.80 1.68 -1.47
N VAL A 322 -19.56 2.98 -1.64
CA VAL A 322 -18.46 3.48 -2.47
C VAL A 322 -17.46 4.25 -1.62
N PHE A 323 -16.17 4.00 -1.82
CA PHE A 323 -15.09 4.76 -1.22
C PHE A 323 -13.87 4.85 -2.15
N ASP A 324 -13.10 5.95 -2.04
CA ASP A 324 -11.84 6.14 -2.75
C ASP A 324 -10.70 5.44 -1.97
N TYR A 325 -9.89 4.65 -2.65
CA TYR A 325 -8.72 4.01 -2.05
C TYR A 325 -7.44 4.86 -2.13
N GLY A 326 -7.56 6.14 -2.50
CA GLY A 326 -6.48 7.12 -2.39
C GLY A 326 -5.52 7.16 -3.57
N ASN A 327 -6.03 7.15 -4.78
CA ASN A 327 -5.26 7.32 -6.02
C ASN A 327 -5.46 8.68 -6.70
N ASN A 328 -6.18 9.60 -6.05
CA ASN A 328 -6.49 10.95 -6.52
C ASN A 328 -7.48 11.05 -7.70
N ILE A 329 -8.20 9.96 -8.02
CA ILE A 329 -9.15 9.95 -9.16
C ILE A 329 -10.29 10.96 -8.97
N ARG A 330 -10.77 11.18 -7.74
CA ARG A 330 -11.81 12.18 -7.42
C ARG A 330 -11.34 13.59 -7.77
N GLN A 331 -10.10 13.95 -7.43
CA GLN A 331 -9.55 15.26 -7.77
C GLN A 331 -9.43 15.44 -9.28
N ARG A 332 -8.95 14.42 -10.00
CA ARG A 332 -8.86 14.47 -11.47
C ARG A 332 -10.23 14.67 -12.12
N ALA A 333 -11.26 13.99 -11.61
CA ALA A 333 -12.63 14.18 -12.09
C ALA A 333 -13.18 15.58 -11.76
N LEU A 334 -12.87 16.13 -10.58
CA LEU A 334 -13.24 17.49 -10.19
C LEU A 334 -12.55 18.53 -11.09
N ASP A 335 -11.25 18.38 -11.33
CA ASP A 335 -10.45 19.26 -12.19
C ASP A 335 -10.99 19.26 -13.64
N HIS A 336 -11.55 18.14 -14.09
CA HIS A 336 -12.20 18.02 -15.40
C HIS A 336 -13.65 18.53 -15.42
N GLY A 337 -14.19 19.00 -14.27
CA GLY A 337 -15.48 19.66 -14.17
C GLY A 337 -16.61 18.86 -13.52
N PHE A 338 -16.34 17.65 -13.01
CA PHE A 338 -17.35 16.88 -12.29
C PHE A 338 -17.44 17.30 -10.81
N ARG A 339 -18.35 18.19 -10.47
CA ARG A 339 -18.49 18.78 -9.13
C ARG A 339 -18.85 17.77 -8.03
N ASP A 340 -19.51 16.66 -8.38
CA ASP A 340 -19.95 15.62 -7.45
C ASP A 340 -18.88 14.55 -7.19
N ALA A 341 -17.63 14.76 -7.61
CA ALA A 341 -16.56 13.77 -7.51
C ALA A 341 -16.25 13.32 -6.07
N PHE A 342 -16.47 14.19 -5.08
CA PHE A 342 -16.25 13.92 -3.66
C PHE A 342 -17.51 13.49 -2.89
N ARG A 343 -18.56 13.04 -3.56
CA ARG A 343 -19.78 12.53 -2.90
C ARG A 343 -19.54 11.28 -2.06
N PHE A 344 -18.57 10.48 -2.39
CA PHE A 344 -18.13 9.34 -1.57
C PHE A 344 -16.81 9.66 -0.86
N PRO A 345 -16.62 9.15 0.37
CA PRO A 345 -15.44 9.46 1.18
C PRO A 345 -14.21 8.69 0.69
N GLY A 346 -13.02 9.12 1.16
CA GLY A 346 -11.84 8.29 1.15
C GLY A 346 -11.90 7.16 2.18
N PHE A 347 -11.11 6.11 2.00
CA PHE A 347 -11.09 4.95 2.90
C PHE A 347 -10.61 5.30 4.33
N VAL A 348 -9.75 6.33 4.46
CA VAL A 348 -9.22 6.70 5.78
C VAL A 348 -10.30 7.32 6.67
N PRO A 349 -11.02 8.39 6.27
CA PRO A 349 -12.12 8.90 7.08
C PRO A 349 -13.25 7.90 7.27
N ALA A 350 -13.48 7.00 6.30
CA ALA A 350 -14.55 6.02 6.38
C ALA A 350 -14.26 4.87 7.37
N TYR A 351 -13.01 4.37 7.41
CA TYR A 351 -12.70 3.11 8.11
C TYR A 351 -11.45 3.14 8.98
N ILE A 352 -10.44 3.93 8.64
CA ILE A 352 -9.10 3.83 9.23
C ILE A 352 -8.85 4.85 10.34
N ARG A 353 -9.50 6.00 10.31
CA ARG A 353 -9.27 7.09 11.27
C ARG A 353 -9.28 6.66 12.74
N PRO A 354 -10.21 5.81 13.22
CA PRO A 354 -10.18 5.34 14.62
C PRO A 354 -8.90 4.59 14.99
N GLN A 355 -8.32 3.83 14.05
CA GLN A 355 -7.04 3.14 14.29
C GLN A 355 -5.88 4.13 14.35
N PHE A 356 -5.85 5.14 13.50
CA PHE A 356 -4.84 6.21 13.53
C PHE A 356 -4.84 6.97 14.86
N CYS A 357 -6.00 7.18 15.47
CA CYS A 357 -6.12 7.76 16.81
C CYS A 357 -5.40 6.95 17.89
N LEU A 358 -5.20 5.66 17.69
CA LEU A 358 -4.50 4.76 18.61
C LEU A 358 -3.00 4.63 18.29
N GLY A 359 -2.47 5.45 17.38
CA GLY A 359 -1.14 5.26 16.82
C GLY A 359 -0.99 3.94 16.05
N ARG A 360 -2.13 3.34 15.63
CA ARG A 360 -2.17 2.05 14.96
C ARG A 360 -2.06 2.24 13.45
N GLY A 361 -1.14 1.51 12.83
CA GLY A 361 -0.90 1.56 11.39
C GLY A 361 0.09 0.48 10.94
N PRO A 362 0.50 0.53 9.66
CA PRO A 362 1.31 -0.51 9.04
C PRO A 362 2.70 -0.62 9.69
N PHE A 363 3.00 -1.79 10.22
CA PHE A 363 4.29 -2.18 10.76
C PHE A 363 4.83 -3.33 9.91
N ARG A 364 5.97 -3.13 9.26
CA ARG A 364 6.56 -4.05 8.28
C ARG A 364 7.88 -4.58 8.76
N TRP A 365 8.16 -5.87 8.49
CA TRP A 365 9.48 -6.42 8.73
C TRP A 365 9.93 -7.34 7.60
N VAL A 366 11.23 -7.38 7.39
CA VAL A 366 11.89 -8.07 6.28
C VAL A 366 13.02 -8.93 6.83
N ALA A 367 13.04 -10.20 6.45
CA ALA A 367 14.11 -11.12 6.79
C ALA A 367 15.30 -10.95 5.83
N LEU A 368 16.38 -10.33 6.30
CA LEU A 368 17.59 -10.16 5.47
C LEU A 368 18.31 -11.45 5.13
N SER A 369 17.98 -12.58 5.76
CA SER A 369 18.48 -13.89 5.38
C SER A 369 18.07 -14.30 3.95
N GLY A 370 16.88 -13.87 3.51
CA GLY A 370 16.23 -14.38 2.32
C GLY A 370 15.53 -15.73 2.55
N ASP A 371 15.53 -16.23 3.78
CA ASP A 371 14.89 -17.50 4.15
C ASP A 371 13.47 -17.25 4.68
N PRO A 372 12.41 -17.75 4.01
CA PRO A 372 11.03 -17.66 4.49
C PRO A 372 10.82 -18.16 5.92
N ARG A 373 11.63 -19.11 6.38
CA ARG A 373 11.56 -19.66 7.72
C ARG A 373 11.70 -18.59 8.81
N ASP A 374 12.52 -17.56 8.58
CA ASP A 374 12.68 -16.46 9.52
C ASP A 374 11.39 -15.66 9.70
N ILE A 375 10.57 -15.54 8.62
CA ILE A 375 9.24 -14.93 8.72
C ILE A 375 8.27 -15.84 9.49
N TYR A 376 8.31 -17.16 9.28
CA TYR A 376 7.45 -18.08 10.03
C TYR A 376 7.77 -18.07 11.54
N VAL A 377 9.05 -17.98 11.90
CA VAL A 377 9.48 -17.82 13.30
C VAL A 377 8.93 -16.51 13.88
N THR A 378 9.05 -15.40 13.15
CA THR A 378 8.52 -14.10 13.62
C THR A 378 7.00 -14.10 13.69
N ASP A 379 6.28 -14.69 12.72
CA ASP A 379 4.83 -14.85 12.73
C ASP A 379 4.36 -15.60 14.00
N TYR A 380 5.00 -16.72 14.32
CA TYR A 380 4.68 -17.51 15.51
C TYR A 380 4.88 -16.73 16.81
N GLU A 381 5.99 -16.00 16.92
CA GLU A 381 6.27 -15.20 18.12
C GLU A 381 5.34 -13.99 18.23
N MET A 382 4.89 -13.41 17.10
CA MET A 382 3.87 -12.35 17.10
C MET A 382 2.52 -12.84 17.66
N LEU A 383 2.08 -14.05 17.26
CA LEU A 383 0.85 -14.66 17.79
C LEU A 383 0.93 -14.89 19.31
N LYS A 384 2.12 -15.21 19.84
CA LYS A 384 2.34 -15.40 21.28
C LYS A 384 2.44 -14.07 22.03
N LEU A 385 3.07 -13.06 21.40
CA LEU A 385 3.30 -11.76 22.02
C LEU A 385 2.00 -10.97 22.22
N PHE A 386 1.05 -11.14 21.30
CA PHE A 386 -0.26 -10.46 21.32
C PHE A 386 -1.39 -11.50 21.29
N PRO A 387 -1.83 -11.99 22.46
CA PRO A 387 -2.89 -13.00 22.54
C PRO A 387 -4.19 -12.55 21.84
N ARG A 388 -4.89 -13.49 21.21
CA ARG A 388 -6.12 -13.21 20.43
C ARG A 388 -7.18 -12.48 21.26
N GLU A 389 -7.28 -12.82 22.55
CA GLU A 389 -8.28 -12.34 23.48
C GLU A 389 -8.00 -10.92 23.99
N GLU A 390 -6.82 -10.37 23.73
CA GLU A 390 -6.41 -9.06 24.25
C GLU A 390 -7.28 -7.93 23.69
N SER A 391 -7.65 -8.02 22.42
CA SER A 391 -8.49 -7.03 21.74
C SER A 391 -9.04 -7.57 20.41
N GLU A 392 -10.05 -6.87 19.85
CA GLU A 392 -10.53 -7.12 18.48
C GLU A 392 -9.40 -7.01 17.46
N TYR A 393 -8.48 -6.06 17.63
CA TYR A 393 -7.33 -5.89 16.73
C TYR A 393 -6.32 -7.04 16.85
N SER A 394 -6.10 -7.58 18.06
CA SER A 394 -5.27 -8.76 18.25
C SER A 394 -5.93 -9.99 17.61
N SER A 395 -7.23 -10.16 17.76
CA SER A 395 -7.98 -11.23 17.08
C SER A 395 -7.83 -11.14 15.57
N ARG A 396 -8.00 -9.95 14.99
CA ARG A 396 -7.85 -9.72 13.54
C ARG A 396 -6.41 -9.94 13.06
N MET A 397 -5.41 -9.58 13.87
CA MET A 397 -4.01 -9.88 13.56
C MET A 397 -3.75 -11.38 13.51
N HIS A 398 -4.34 -12.17 14.42
CA HIS A 398 -4.27 -13.63 14.37
C HIS A 398 -4.88 -14.17 13.08
N ASP A 399 -6.09 -13.73 12.73
CA ASP A 399 -6.76 -14.16 11.50
C ASP A 399 -5.91 -13.81 10.26
N TRP A 400 -5.29 -12.63 10.25
CA TRP A 400 -4.38 -12.19 9.22
C TRP A 400 -3.12 -13.09 9.12
N ILE A 401 -2.39 -13.26 10.22
CA ILE A 401 -1.13 -14.05 10.21
C ILE A 401 -1.44 -15.50 9.82
N LEU A 402 -2.46 -16.12 10.41
CA LEU A 402 -2.83 -17.49 10.06
C LEU A 402 -3.31 -17.60 8.60
N GLY A 403 -4.02 -16.59 8.11
CA GLY A 403 -4.46 -16.47 6.72
C GLY A 403 -3.31 -16.33 5.71
N CYS A 404 -2.11 -15.93 6.14
CA CYS A 404 -0.91 -15.88 5.30
C CYS A 404 -0.27 -17.26 5.05
N HIS A 405 -0.72 -18.31 5.73
CA HIS A 405 -0.19 -19.67 5.62
C HIS A 405 -1.20 -20.62 4.96
N LYS A 406 -0.71 -21.53 4.13
CA LYS A 406 -1.55 -22.61 3.58
C LYS A 406 -1.95 -23.61 4.66
N HIS A 407 -1.01 -23.87 5.59
CA HIS A 407 -1.12 -24.83 6.68
C HIS A 407 -0.89 -24.12 8.03
N PRO A 408 -1.88 -23.33 8.53
CA PRO A 408 -1.71 -22.58 9.77
C PRO A 408 -1.46 -23.48 10.99
N GLU A 409 -1.91 -24.74 10.96
CA GLU A 409 -1.65 -25.75 12.00
C GLU A 409 -0.14 -26.05 12.15
N ALA A 410 0.63 -26.04 11.06
CA ALA A 410 2.09 -26.23 11.11
C ALA A 410 2.75 -25.04 11.84
N LEU A 411 2.32 -23.81 11.57
CA LEU A 411 2.79 -22.63 12.27
C LEU A 411 2.48 -22.70 13.77
N LEU A 412 1.23 -23.03 14.14
CA LEU A 412 0.80 -23.12 15.53
C LEU A 412 1.53 -24.23 16.29
N ALA A 413 1.93 -25.31 15.61
CA ALA A 413 2.74 -26.39 16.17
C ALA A 413 4.25 -26.06 16.26
N GLY A 414 4.70 -24.89 15.76
CA GLY A 414 6.10 -24.50 15.70
C GLY A 414 6.94 -25.31 14.70
N LYS A 415 6.29 -25.95 13.73
CA LYS A 415 6.93 -26.77 12.69
C LYS A 415 7.24 -25.92 11.45
N PHE A 416 8.21 -25.03 11.57
CA PHE A 416 8.51 -24.00 10.57
C PHE A 416 8.96 -24.57 9.22
N ASP A 417 9.56 -25.76 9.19
CA ASP A 417 9.98 -26.43 7.97
C ASP A 417 8.80 -27.05 7.19
N GLU A 418 7.62 -27.19 7.81
CA GLU A 418 6.36 -27.62 7.19
C GLU A 418 5.48 -26.41 6.79
N CYS A 419 5.88 -25.18 7.10
CA CYS A 419 5.11 -23.98 6.76
C CYS A 419 5.26 -23.63 5.27
N GLU A 420 4.14 -23.32 4.62
CA GLU A 420 4.10 -22.81 3.27
C GLU A 420 3.31 -21.48 3.21
N PRO A 421 3.77 -20.49 2.43
CA PRO A 421 3.03 -19.25 2.27
C PRO A 421 1.81 -19.45 1.37
N ARG A 422 0.69 -18.84 1.73
CA ARG A 422 -0.52 -18.85 0.92
C ARG A 422 -0.34 -18.10 -0.40
N PHE A 423 0.45 -17.03 -0.38
CA PHE A 423 0.82 -16.21 -1.55
C PHE A 423 2.34 -16.05 -1.61
N ALA A 424 2.86 -15.75 -2.79
CA ALA A 424 4.30 -15.65 -3.01
C ALA A 424 4.90 -14.45 -2.26
N PHE A 425 6.07 -14.65 -1.65
CA PHE A 425 6.95 -13.54 -1.29
C PHE A 425 7.49 -12.90 -2.56
N GLN A 426 7.56 -11.58 -2.57
CA GLN A 426 8.15 -10.83 -3.68
C GLN A 426 9.51 -10.30 -3.22
N GLY A 427 10.60 -10.80 -3.82
CA GLY A 427 11.96 -10.55 -3.36
C GLY A 427 12.23 -11.13 -1.97
N LEU A 428 12.78 -10.32 -1.05
CA LEU A 428 13.04 -10.77 0.32
C LEU A 428 11.75 -11.13 1.04
N PRO A 429 11.75 -12.25 1.81
CA PRO A 429 10.59 -12.59 2.64
C PRO A 429 10.27 -11.48 3.63
N ALA A 430 9.00 -11.10 3.66
CA ALA A 430 8.54 -9.98 4.46
C ALA A 430 7.14 -10.23 5.01
N ARG A 431 6.79 -9.50 6.07
CA ARG A 431 5.45 -9.50 6.66
C ARG A 431 5.06 -8.08 7.04
N ILE A 432 3.76 -7.84 7.10
CA ILE A 432 3.16 -6.63 7.60
C ILE A 432 2.07 -6.98 8.62
N CYS A 433 2.04 -6.23 9.72
CA CYS A 433 0.92 -6.24 10.68
C CYS A 433 0.61 -4.80 11.10
N TRP A 434 -0.66 -4.50 11.31
CA TRP A 434 -1.03 -3.22 11.90
C TRP A 434 -0.89 -3.28 13.41
N LEU A 435 0.02 -2.47 13.95
CA LEU A 435 0.32 -2.37 15.37
C LEU A 435 0.18 -0.93 15.85
N GLY A 436 -0.31 -0.76 17.06
CA GLY A 436 -0.51 0.52 17.72
C GLY A 436 0.65 0.95 18.61
N LEU A 437 0.47 2.12 19.25
CA LEU A 437 1.38 2.61 20.28
C LEU A 437 1.43 1.61 21.46
N GLY A 438 2.66 1.28 21.90
CA GLY A 438 2.92 0.28 22.94
C GLY A 438 2.90 -1.18 22.46
N GLN A 439 2.75 -1.41 21.15
CA GLN A 439 2.85 -2.73 20.53
C GLN A 439 4.10 -2.84 19.62
N ARG A 440 4.42 -1.80 18.83
CA ARG A 440 5.54 -1.81 17.88
C ARG A 440 6.89 -2.00 18.57
N ASP A 441 7.10 -1.35 19.69
CA ASP A 441 8.33 -1.46 20.47
C ASP A 441 8.52 -2.87 21.06
N LYS A 442 7.45 -3.49 21.54
CA LYS A 442 7.48 -4.89 22.01
C LYS A 442 7.83 -5.86 20.89
N ALA A 443 7.21 -5.70 19.73
CA ALA A 443 7.52 -6.52 18.54
C ALA A 443 8.98 -6.32 18.09
N GLY A 444 9.45 -5.08 18.02
CA GLY A 444 10.84 -4.78 17.63
C GLY A 444 11.87 -5.35 18.59
N LEU A 445 11.63 -5.28 19.89
CA LEU A 445 12.50 -5.89 20.91
C LEU A 445 12.49 -7.41 20.81
N MET A 446 11.34 -8.03 20.62
CA MET A 446 11.22 -9.48 20.40
C MET A 446 12.00 -9.91 19.16
N PHE A 447 11.90 -9.20 18.03
CA PHE A 447 12.70 -9.49 16.84
C PHE A 447 14.20 -9.35 17.10
N ASN A 448 14.62 -8.36 17.88
CA ASN A 448 16.02 -8.20 18.26
C ASN A 448 16.53 -9.38 19.10
N ASP A 449 15.72 -9.90 20.01
CA ASP A 449 16.04 -11.07 20.81
C ASP A 449 16.10 -12.35 19.97
N LEU A 450 15.26 -12.49 18.95
CA LEU A 450 15.32 -13.60 18.00
C LEU A 450 16.63 -13.60 17.20
N VAL A 451 17.10 -12.42 16.78
CA VAL A 451 18.42 -12.27 16.13
C VAL A 451 19.55 -12.58 17.10
N LYS A 452 19.53 -12.00 18.31
CA LYS A 452 20.53 -12.21 19.36
C LYS A 452 20.69 -13.69 19.74
N SER A 453 19.59 -14.42 19.81
CA SER A 453 19.56 -15.84 20.16
C SER A 453 19.85 -16.78 18.98
N GLY A 454 20.00 -16.28 17.75
CA GLY A 454 20.21 -17.07 16.54
C GLY A 454 18.98 -17.88 16.09
N ARG A 455 17.78 -17.57 16.61
CA ARG A 455 16.54 -18.22 16.18
C ARG A 455 16.10 -17.76 14.78
N VAL A 456 16.52 -16.58 14.37
CA VAL A 456 16.48 -16.09 12.98
C VAL A 456 17.90 -15.90 12.47
N LYS A 457 18.14 -16.16 11.18
CA LYS A 457 19.48 -16.32 10.59
C LYS A 457 20.22 -15.02 10.31
N ALA A 458 19.50 -13.89 10.26
CA ALA A 458 20.07 -12.58 9.90
C ALA A 458 19.26 -11.44 10.55
N PRO A 459 19.78 -10.19 10.55
CA PRO A 459 19.03 -9.05 11.04
C PRO A 459 17.67 -8.89 10.36
N ILE A 460 16.71 -8.37 11.14
CA ILE A 460 15.36 -8.02 10.67
C ILE A 460 15.30 -6.52 10.44
N VAL A 461 14.95 -6.11 9.22
CA VAL A 461 14.67 -4.71 8.90
C VAL A 461 13.22 -4.41 9.23
N ILE A 462 13.00 -3.38 10.03
CA ILE A 462 11.67 -2.94 10.45
C ILE A 462 11.42 -1.57 9.86
N GLY A 463 10.31 -1.40 9.17
CA GLY A 463 9.84 -0.13 8.65
C GLY A 463 8.33 -0.02 8.74
N ARG A 464 7.80 1.03 8.14
CA ARG A 464 6.37 1.23 8.00
C ARG A 464 6.03 1.86 6.66
N ASP A 465 4.76 1.91 6.33
CA ASP A 465 4.31 2.73 5.21
C ASP A 465 4.58 4.22 5.51
N HIS A 466 4.89 5.00 4.48
CA HIS A 466 4.97 6.45 4.59
C HIS A 466 3.60 7.07 4.95
N LEU A 467 2.54 6.35 4.68
CA LEU A 467 1.15 6.72 4.92
C LEU A 467 0.67 6.22 6.29
N ASP A 468 1.50 6.30 7.29
CA ASP A 468 1.21 5.91 8.68
C ASP A 468 0.48 7.04 9.43
N CYS A 469 -0.04 6.73 10.60
CA CYS A 469 -0.93 7.56 11.42
C CYS A 469 -0.41 8.98 11.75
N GLY A 470 0.91 9.19 11.80
CA GLY A 470 1.53 10.47 12.20
C GLY A 470 2.55 11.02 11.21
N SER A 471 2.68 10.44 10.03
CA SER A 471 3.82 10.70 9.14
C SER A 471 3.48 11.40 7.83
N VAL A 472 2.23 11.77 7.60
CA VAL A 472 1.77 12.24 6.30
C VAL A 472 0.84 13.44 6.41
N ALA A 473 0.90 14.32 5.42
CA ALA A 473 -0.12 15.31 5.10
C ALA A 473 -0.59 15.07 3.67
N SER A 474 -1.83 14.62 3.52
CA SER A 474 -2.44 14.23 2.25
C SER A 474 -3.95 14.48 2.30
N PRO A 475 -4.43 15.69 1.94
CA PRO A 475 -5.84 16.09 2.09
C PRO A 475 -6.84 15.22 1.36
N ASN A 476 -6.42 14.59 0.25
CA ASN A 476 -7.29 13.71 -0.54
C ASN A 476 -7.15 12.23 -0.17
N ARG A 477 -6.46 11.90 0.95
CA ARG A 477 -6.20 10.51 1.33
C ARG A 477 -6.11 10.33 2.85
N GLU A 478 -4.89 10.32 3.45
CA GLU A 478 -4.69 9.96 4.86
C GLU A 478 -5.18 11.03 5.82
N THR A 479 -5.11 12.28 5.43
CA THR A 479 -5.56 13.41 6.26
C THR A 479 -6.84 14.06 5.76
N GLU A 480 -7.57 13.38 4.87
CA GLU A 480 -8.90 13.82 4.42
C GLU A 480 -9.85 13.97 5.60
N ALA A 481 -10.54 15.10 5.67
CA ALA A 481 -11.56 15.41 6.67
C ALA A 481 -11.05 15.30 8.12
N MET A 482 -9.89 15.87 8.42
CA MET A 482 -9.45 16.05 9.80
C MET A 482 -10.48 16.90 10.56
N LYS A 483 -10.77 16.52 11.80
CA LYS A 483 -11.85 17.13 12.60
C LYS A 483 -11.70 18.64 12.79
N ASP A 484 -10.48 19.14 12.83
CA ASP A 484 -10.12 20.55 12.98
C ASP A 484 -9.82 21.29 11.67
N GLY A 485 -9.88 20.57 10.52
CA GLY A 485 -9.53 21.12 9.21
C GLY A 485 -8.03 21.20 8.93
N SER A 486 -7.19 20.52 9.69
CA SER A 486 -5.71 20.51 9.54
C SER A 486 -5.20 19.58 8.44
N ASP A 487 -6.02 19.24 7.46
CA ASP A 487 -5.76 18.25 6.41
C ASP A 487 -4.43 18.49 5.67
N ALA A 488 -4.12 19.76 5.36
CA ALA A 488 -2.98 20.15 4.54
C ALA A 488 -1.73 20.59 5.33
N ILE A 489 -1.73 20.47 6.67
CA ILE A 489 -0.61 20.93 7.49
C ILE A 489 0.54 19.93 7.42
N SER A 490 1.63 20.31 6.73
CA SER A 490 2.82 19.45 6.53
C SER A 490 3.75 19.39 7.72
N ASP A 491 3.64 20.28 8.70
CA ASP A 491 4.48 20.30 9.90
C ASP A 491 4.49 18.96 10.62
N TRP A 492 3.36 18.26 10.66
CA TRP A 492 3.25 16.94 11.26
C TRP A 492 4.17 15.90 10.61
N ALA A 493 4.23 15.86 9.28
CA ALA A 493 5.11 14.95 8.55
C ALA A 493 6.58 15.32 8.73
N ILE A 494 6.91 16.62 8.80
CA ILE A 494 8.26 17.12 9.05
C ILE A 494 8.68 16.77 10.47
N LEU A 495 7.85 17.03 11.49
CA LEU A 495 8.10 16.67 12.88
C LEU A 495 8.28 15.15 13.04
N ASN A 496 7.51 14.35 12.30
CA ASN A 496 7.70 12.89 12.31
C ASN A 496 9.10 12.50 11.82
N ALA A 497 9.59 13.07 10.71
CA ALA A 497 10.95 12.83 10.24
C ALA A 497 12.00 13.24 11.29
N MET A 498 11.85 14.43 11.88
CA MET A 498 12.76 14.95 12.90
C MET A 498 12.80 14.07 14.15
N VAL A 499 11.63 13.63 14.64
CA VAL A 499 11.52 12.74 15.81
C VAL A 499 12.19 11.40 15.55
N ASN A 500 12.04 10.85 14.36
CA ASN A 500 12.68 9.59 13.99
C ASN A 500 14.20 9.70 13.86
N ILE A 501 14.72 10.84 13.40
CA ILE A 501 16.17 11.17 13.43
C ILE A 501 16.64 11.23 14.89
N ALA A 502 15.98 12.03 15.73
CA ALA A 502 16.34 12.19 17.13
C ALA A 502 16.24 10.89 17.94
N SER A 503 15.36 9.98 17.56
CA SER A 503 15.18 8.67 18.21
C SER A 503 16.22 7.63 17.81
N GLY A 504 16.99 7.84 16.72
CA GLY A 504 18.04 6.96 16.25
C GLY A 504 17.58 5.88 15.27
N SER A 505 16.65 6.17 14.36
CA SER A 505 16.30 5.31 13.23
C SER A 505 17.52 5.00 12.37
N SER A 506 17.54 3.84 11.71
CA SER A 506 18.67 3.44 10.84
C SER A 506 18.75 4.30 9.58
N TRP A 507 17.59 4.64 8.98
CA TRP A 507 17.50 5.71 7.98
C TRP A 507 16.12 6.35 7.99
N VAL A 508 16.09 7.62 7.61
CA VAL A 508 14.88 8.44 7.56
C VAL A 508 14.80 9.14 6.22
N SER A 509 13.59 9.29 5.72
CA SER A 509 13.33 9.95 4.44
C SER A 509 12.16 10.93 4.55
N PHE A 510 12.20 11.99 3.74
CA PHE A 510 11.09 12.93 3.57
C PHE A 510 10.80 13.13 2.09
N HIS A 511 9.55 13.03 1.70
CA HIS A 511 9.13 13.03 0.30
C HIS A 511 7.97 13.98 0.06
N HIS A 512 7.91 14.48 -1.16
CA HIS A 512 6.77 15.18 -1.73
C HIS A 512 6.17 14.34 -2.87
N GLY A 513 4.85 14.30 -2.99
CA GLY A 513 4.17 13.51 -4.00
C GLY A 513 3.67 12.17 -3.44
N GLY A 514 3.97 11.08 -4.09
CA GLY A 514 3.49 9.75 -3.69
C GLY A 514 2.26 9.30 -4.48
N GLY A 515 1.41 8.45 -3.91
CA GLY A 515 0.26 7.83 -4.59
C GLY A 515 -0.85 8.77 -5.04
N VAL A 516 -0.80 10.05 -4.66
CA VAL A 516 -1.75 11.11 -5.07
C VAL A 516 -1.14 12.14 -6.02
N GLY A 517 0.18 12.07 -6.30
CA GLY A 517 0.89 12.96 -7.22
C GLY A 517 1.56 14.17 -6.54
N ILE A 518 2.39 14.87 -7.32
CA ILE A 518 3.09 16.08 -6.88
C ILE A 518 2.07 17.17 -6.54
N GLY A 519 2.32 17.91 -5.45
CA GLY A 519 1.45 18.97 -4.94
C GLY A 519 0.36 18.51 -3.97
N PHE A 520 0.13 17.21 -3.82
CA PHE A 520 -1.00 16.66 -3.05
C PHE A 520 -0.63 15.94 -1.77
N SER A 521 0.65 15.69 -1.49
CA SER A 521 1.07 15.07 -0.23
C SER A 521 2.52 15.34 0.11
N GLN A 522 2.81 15.36 1.41
CA GLN A 522 4.17 15.27 1.97
C GLN A 522 4.18 14.21 3.07
N HIS A 523 5.23 13.41 3.14
CA HIS A 523 5.28 12.27 4.06
C HIS A 523 6.71 11.87 4.43
N ALA A 524 6.84 11.26 5.60
CA ALA A 524 8.10 10.77 6.15
C ALA A 524 8.16 9.25 6.17
N GLY A 525 9.31 8.70 5.79
CA GLY A 525 9.66 7.28 5.93
C GLY A 525 10.58 7.05 7.12
N GLN A 526 10.40 5.93 7.79
CA GLN A 526 11.22 5.49 8.92
C GLN A 526 11.60 4.02 8.76
N VAL A 527 12.88 3.70 8.99
CA VAL A 527 13.37 2.32 9.02
C VAL A 527 14.37 2.14 10.15
N ILE A 528 14.26 1.02 10.86
CA ILE A 528 15.19 0.62 11.92
C ILE A 528 15.52 -0.87 11.79
N VAL A 529 16.72 -1.26 12.22
CA VAL A 529 17.22 -2.63 12.10
C VAL A 529 17.35 -3.27 13.49
N ALA A 530 16.77 -4.44 13.65
CA ALA A 530 16.99 -5.36 14.74
C ALA A 530 18.18 -6.27 14.37
N ASP A 531 19.35 -6.02 14.96
CA ASP A 531 20.60 -6.72 14.64
C ASP A 531 21.12 -7.61 15.78
N GLY A 532 20.36 -7.74 16.85
CA GLY A 532 20.67 -8.55 18.03
C GLY A 532 21.52 -7.83 19.08
N THR A 533 21.94 -6.58 18.84
CA THR A 533 22.77 -5.83 19.80
C THR A 533 21.95 -5.09 20.84
N ASP A 534 22.57 -4.80 21.99
CA ASP A 534 21.94 -3.98 23.04
C ASP A 534 21.77 -2.50 22.59
N ALA A 535 22.66 -2.02 21.71
CA ALA A 535 22.53 -0.72 21.09
C ALA A 535 21.29 -0.63 20.18
N ALA A 536 21.04 -1.68 19.38
CA ALA A 536 19.82 -1.77 18.57
C ALA A 536 18.57 -1.84 19.46
N ALA A 537 18.58 -2.61 20.56
CA ALA A 537 17.45 -2.70 21.48
C ALA A 537 17.06 -1.32 22.04
N LYS A 538 18.02 -0.51 22.45
CA LYS A 538 17.78 0.86 22.94
C LYS A 538 17.13 1.76 21.87
N ARG A 539 17.62 1.71 20.63
CA ARG A 539 17.09 2.49 19.50
C ARG A 539 15.71 2.00 19.10
N LEU A 540 15.50 0.69 18.99
CA LEU A 540 14.20 0.05 18.70
C LEU A 540 13.13 0.52 19.68
N LYS A 541 13.45 0.50 21.00
CA LYS A 541 12.52 0.98 22.03
C LYS A 541 12.10 2.43 21.79
N ARG A 542 13.06 3.35 21.56
CA ARG A 542 12.79 4.77 21.34
C ARG A 542 11.99 5.02 20.05
N VAL A 543 12.50 4.51 18.92
CA VAL A 543 11.93 4.77 17.60
C VAL A 543 10.50 4.21 17.51
N LEU A 544 10.32 2.94 17.89
CA LEU A 544 9.04 2.26 17.76
C LEU A 544 8.00 2.67 18.83
N THR A 545 8.41 3.46 19.83
CA THR A 545 7.50 4.19 20.71
C THR A 545 7.16 5.57 20.15
N ASN A 546 8.16 6.36 19.74
CA ASN A 546 7.98 7.76 19.38
C ASN A 546 7.30 7.94 18.01
N ASP A 547 7.60 7.06 17.05
CA ASP A 547 7.01 7.13 15.71
C ASP A 547 5.47 6.98 15.73
N PRO A 548 4.87 5.92 16.29
CA PRO A 548 3.41 5.81 16.38
C PRO A 548 2.78 6.83 17.34
N MET A 549 3.52 7.35 18.31
CA MET A 549 3.05 8.39 19.23
C MET A 549 2.70 9.68 18.47
N MET A 550 3.40 10.00 17.38
CA MET A 550 3.07 11.13 16.51
C MET A 550 1.64 11.06 15.95
N GLY A 551 1.12 9.85 15.72
CA GLY A 551 -0.28 9.67 15.33
C GLY A 551 -1.24 10.03 16.44
N VAL A 552 -0.93 9.64 17.68
CA VAL A 552 -1.74 10.01 18.86
C VAL A 552 -1.70 11.51 19.08
N PHE A 553 -0.52 12.15 19.01
CA PHE A 553 -0.38 13.60 19.14
C PHE A 553 -1.25 14.34 18.13
N ARG A 554 -1.09 14.05 16.86
CA ARG A 554 -1.82 14.72 15.78
C ARG A 554 -3.32 14.61 15.92
N HIS A 555 -3.83 13.40 16.26
CA HIS A 555 -5.27 13.18 16.37
C HIS A 555 -5.84 13.73 17.67
N ALA A 556 -5.07 13.73 18.77
CA ALA A 556 -5.47 14.38 20.01
C ALA A 556 -5.56 15.92 19.84
N ASP A 557 -4.56 16.51 19.17
CA ASP A 557 -4.54 17.96 18.85
C ASP A 557 -5.73 18.35 17.97
N ALA A 558 -6.09 17.50 16.99
CA ALA A 558 -7.28 17.70 16.16
C ALA A 558 -8.62 17.42 16.89
N GLY A 559 -8.60 17.08 18.17
CA GLY A 559 -9.79 16.92 19.01
C GLY A 559 -10.49 15.58 18.88
N TYR A 560 -9.80 14.50 18.47
CA TYR A 560 -10.36 13.15 18.48
C TYR A 560 -10.32 12.55 19.88
N ALA A 561 -11.49 12.21 20.43
CA ALA A 561 -11.63 11.66 21.78
C ALA A 561 -10.88 10.34 21.98
N ASP A 562 -10.84 9.48 20.97
CA ASP A 562 -10.13 8.19 21.02
C ASP A 562 -8.63 8.38 21.17
N ALA A 563 -8.06 9.41 20.53
CA ALA A 563 -6.64 9.74 20.66
C ALA A 563 -6.31 10.30 22.05
N ALA A 564 -7.15 11.18 22.58
CA ALA A 564 -7.02 11.69 23.95
C ALA A 564 -7.14 10.56 24.99
N ALA A 565 -8.09 9.64 24.82
CA ALA A 565 -8.24 8.47 25.66
C ALA A 565 -7.01 7.52 25.57
N CYS A 566 -6.46 7.33 24.36
CA CYS A 566 -5.24 6.56 24.14
C CYS A 566 -4.05 7.21 24.85
N ALA A 567 -3.87 8.51 24.70
CA ALA A 567 -2.82 9.28 25.38
C ALA A 567 -2.90 9.12 26.90
N LYS A 568 -4.08 9.30 27.47
CA LYS A 568 -4.31 9.14 28.92
C LYS A 568 -4.00 7.71 29.39
N ARG A 569 -4.50 6.69 28.68
CA ARG A 569 -4.29 5.28 29.03
C ARG A 569 -2.82 4.86 29.01
N LEU A 570 -2.04 5.42 28.07
CA LEU A 570 -0.62 5.09 27.88
C LEU A 570 0.32 6.11 28.54
N ASN A 571 -0.22 7.04 29.32
CA ASN A 571 0.52 8.11 30.02
C ASN A 571 1.41 8.91 29.05
N VAL A 572 0.85 9.29 27.91
CA VAL A 572 1.52 10.13 26.92
C VAL A 572 1.39 11.58 27.36
N ASP A 573 2.52 12.28 27.43
CA ASP A 573 2.56 13.70 27.81
C ASP A 573 2.17 14.59 26.62
N ILE A 574 1.01 15.22 26.72
CA ILE A 574 0.51 16.22 25.76
C ILE A 574 0.21 17.50 26.55
N PRO A 575 1.12 18.49 26.56
CA PRO A 575 1.05 19.64 27.48
C PRO A 575 -0.22 20.47 27.39
N MET A 576 -0.87 20.53 26.22
CA MET A 576 -2.07 21.32 25.97
C MET A 576 -3.35 20.49 25.88
N THR A 577 -3.33 19.23 26.26
CA THR A 577 -4.57 18.45 26.35
C THR A 577 -5.30 18.80 27.63
N PRO A 578 -6.59 19.15 27.61
CA PRO A 578 -7.38 19.47 28.80
C PRO A 578 -7.57 18.27 29.75
#